data_c4ff587302e1b52a5cd63bfe48e4ad4b
#
_entry.id   c4ff587302e1b52a5cd63bfe48e4ad4b
#
_cell.length_a   1.000
_cell.length_b   1.000
_cell.length_c   1.000
_cell.angle_alpha   90.00
_cell.angle_beta   90.00
_cell.angle_gamma   90.00
#
_symmetry.space_group_name_H-M   'P 1'
#
loop_
_entity.id
_entity.type
_entity.pdbx_description
1 polymer ?
#
loop_
_entity_poly.entity_id
_entity_poly.type
_entity_poly.pdbx_seq_one_letter_code
_entity_poly.pdbx_strand_id
1 'polypeptide(L)'
;MRLYLNIPINQLLSKEKCICSNSPQLTLRHALNCSKLITYRSSLHDAVRDTVFNMAQTARISCIKEPLLKETLSLNNFGSDDRGDVYCDWIDNSEAIVDFVSCNVANDTLVHRKKLNPVAALDFKAKEKHRKYDKDIEEANVDRNTQLVFIAFPFSINGSLSVEAETFLDDFQKMVQEKTMKRFDIFLWRSRIQFAISYELI
;
A
#
# COMPACT_ATOMS: atom_id res chain seq x y z
N MET A 1 19.15 6.68 -5.97
CA MET A 1 18.08 7.71 -5.91
C MET A 1 18.58 8.86 -5.05
N ARG A 2 18.94 10.01 -5.63
CA ARG A 2 19.26 11.21 -4.86
C ARG A 2 17.95 11.86 -4.47
N LEU A 3 17.64 11.90 -3.18
CA LEU A 3 16.56 12.71 -2.67
C LEU A 3 16.77 14.16 -3.11
N TYR A 4 15.77 14.78 -3.69
CA TYR A 4 15.81 16.15 -4.21
C TYR A 4 16.01 17.22 -3.12
N LEU A 5 16.12 16.82 -1.87
CA LEU A 5 16.51 17.70 -0.77
C LEU A 5 18.00 17.48 -0.51
N ASN A 6 18.82 18.47 -0.86
CA ASN A 6 20.25 18.51 -0.55
C ASN A 6 20.55 18.56 0.97
N ILE A 7 19.58 18.30 1.82
CA ILE A 7 19.74 18.26 3.26
C ILE A 7 19.73 16.79 3.68
N PRO A 8 20.81 16.26 4.22
CA PRO A 8 20.82 14.92 4.76
C PRO A 8 19.74 14.82 5.84
N ILE A 9 18.75 13.96 5.66
CA ILE A 9 17.67 13.68 6.64
C ILE A 9 18.25 13.48 8.05
N ASN A 10 19.41 12.86 8.16
CA ASN A 10 20.13 12.72 9.40
C ASN A 10 20.52 14.04 10.08
N GLN A 11 20.72 15.13 9.34
CA GLN A 11 21.03 16.45 9.92
C GLN A 11 19.78 17.17 10.44
N LEU A 12 18.62 16.98 9.80
CA LEU A 12 17.34 17.51 10.30
C LEU A 12 16.92 16.78 11.57
N LEU A 13 17.04 15.47 11.61
CA LEU A 13 16.61 14.64 12.74
C LEU A 13 17.60 14.65 13.92
N SER A 14 18.87 14.97 13.70
CA SER A 14 19.90 14.88 14.75
C SER A 14 19.78 15.92 15.88
N LYS A 15 18.96 16.97 15.70
CA LYS A 15 18.76 18.03 16.70
C LYS A 15 17.48 17.86 17.52
N GLU A 16 16.58 17.00 17.11
CA GLU A 16 15.29 16.84 17.75
C GLU A 16 15.23 15.56 18.60
N LYS A 17 14.57 15.66 19.74
CA LYS A 17 14.30 14.52 20.61
C LYS A 17 12.90 13.99 20.31
N CYS A 18 12.77 12.67 20.27
CA CYS A 18 11.46 12.06 20.15
C CYS A 18 10.60 12.35 21.40
N ILE A 19 9.31 12.55 21.19
CA ILE A 19 8.31 12.69 22.27
C ILE A 19 8.14 11.41 23.11
N CYS A 20 8.68 10.27 22.67
CA CYS A 20 8.69 9.05 23.48
C CYS A 20 9.72 9.15 24.61
N SER A 21 9.37 8.58 25.78
CA SER A 21 10.17 8.69 27.01
C SER A 21 11.56 8.05 26.96
N ASN A 22 11.87 7.24 25.93
CA ASN A 22 13.02 6.34 25.93
C ASN A 22 14.08 6.64 24.88
N SER A 23 13.95 7.69 24.07
CA SER A 23 14.95 7.98 23.05
C SER A 23 15.48 9.41 23.11
N PRO A 24 16.78 9.60 23.33
CA PRO A 24 17.39 10.92 23.39
C PRO A 24 17.50 11.61 22.03
N GLN A 25 17.52 10.85 20.92
CA GLN A 25 17.69 11.40 19.57
C GLN A 25 16.69 10.79 18.59
N LEU A 26 16.08 11.67 17.78
CA LEU A 26 15.22 11.28 16.69
C LEU A 26 16.09 10.84 15.50
N THR A 27 16.36 9.55 15.40
CA THR A 27 16.96 8.95 14.20
C THR A 27 15.87 8.50 13.26
N LEU A 28 16.15 8.41 11.97
CA LEU A 28 15.21 7.85 10.99
C LEU A 28 14.70 6.47 11.42
N ARG A 29 15.62 5.60 11.88
CA ARG A 29 15.27 4.27 12.41
C ARG A 29 14.30 4.35 13.59
N HIS A 30 14.52 5.30 14.52
CA HIS A 30 13.64 5.48 15.65
C HIS A 30 12.29 6.02 15.22
N ALA A 31 12.25 7.05 14.37
CA ALA A 31 11.01 7.62 13.84
C ALA A 31 10.11 6.56 13.20
N LEU A 32 10.70 5.65 12.44
CA LEU A 32 10.00 4.58 11.73
C LEU A 32 9.50 3.44 12.63
N ASN A 33 10.04 3.28 13.83
CA ASN A 33 9.68 2.21 14.77
C ASN A 33 8.97 2.72 16.04
N CYS A 34 8.91 4.01 16.24
CA CYS A 34 8.36 4.59 17.46
C CYS A 34 6.83 4.46 17.48
N SER A 35 6.31 3.86 18.56
CA SER A 35 4.86 3.73 18.76
C SER A 35 4.14 5.07 18.93
N LYS A 36 4.85 6.12 19.35
CA LYS A 36 4.29 7.47 19.50
C LYS A 36 4.18 8.23 18.17
N LEU A 37 4.82 7.72 17.12
CA LEU A 37 4.76 8.27 15.77
C LEU A 37 3.89 7.38 14.85
N ILE A 38 2.94 6.65 15.41
CA ILE A 38 2.05 5.75 14.66
C ILE A 38 1.17 6.51 13.65
N THR A 39 0.78 7.75 13.97
CA THR A 39 0.03 8.63 13.07
C THR A 39 0.73 8.85 11.74
N TYR A 40 2.04 8.93 11.77
CA TYR A 40 2.88 9.06 10.60
C TYR A 40 2.76 7.88 9.62
N ARG A 41 2.70 6.66 10.15
CA ARG A 41 2.52 5.46 9.31
C ARG A 41 1.13 5.41 8.68
N SER A 42 0.12 5.89 9.39
CA SER A 42 -1.23 6.01 8.85
C SER A 42 -1.30 7.05 7.73
N SER A 43 -0.70 8.24 7.94
CA SER A 43 -0.63 9.27 6.88
C SER A 43 0.07 8.76 5.62
N LEU A 44 1.17 8.05 5.78
CA LEU A 44 1.90 7.44 4.66
C LEU A 44 1.06 6.39 3.92
N HIS A 45 0.39 5.53 4.66
CA HIS A 45 -0.56 4.56 4.10
C HIS A 45 -1.65 5.27 3.30
N ASP A 46 -2.28 6.28 3.91
CA ASP A 46 -3.36 7.05 3.30
C ASP A 46 -2.89 7.79 2.04
N ALA A 47 -1.70 8.39 2.05
CA ALA A 47 -1.15 9.09 0.90
C ALA A 47 -0.94 8.15 -0.31
N VAL A 48 -0.44 6.94 -0.09
CA VAL A 48 -0.26 5.95 -1.16
C VAL A 48 -1.60 5.42 -1.65
N ARG A 49 -2.50 5.05 -0.74
CA ARG A 49 -3.87 4.63 -1.07
C ARG A 49 -4.58 5.68 -1.92
N ASP A 50 -4.55 6.94 -1.48
CA ASP A 50 -5.23 8.05 -2.16
C ASP A 50 -4.59 8.35 -3.52
N THR A 51 -3.29 8.16 -3.67
CA THR A 51 -2.62 8.28 -4.97
C THR A 51 -3.10 7.21 -5.94
N VAL A 52 -3.21 5.95 -5.52
CA VAL A 52 -3.72 4.86 -6.37
C VAL A 52 -5.22 5.03 -6.65
N PHE A 53 -6.00 5.45 -5.68
CA PHE A 53 -7.41 5.78 -5.88
C PHE A 53 -7.59 6.88 -6.94
N ASN A 54 -6.82 7.96 -6.84
CA ASN A 54 -6.84 9.05 -7.84
C ASN A 54 -6.36 8.58 -9.22
N MET A 55 -5.44 7.62 -9.27
CA MET A 55 -5.01 6.98 -10.51
C MET A 55 -6.20 6.27 -11.19
N ALA A 56 -6.97 5.48 -10.43
CA ALA A 56 -8.13 4.78 -10.93
C ALA A 56 -9.21 5.76 -11.43
N GLN A 57 -9.53 6.79 -10.65
CA GLN A 57 -10.48 7.83 -11.06
C GLN A 57 -10.04 8.57 -12.33
N THR A 58 -8.75 8.92 -12.44
CA THR A 58 -8.21 9.59 -13.63
C THR A 58 -8.32 8.70 -14.87
N ALA A 59 -8.15 7.39 -14.69
CA ALA A 59 -8.35 6.38 -15.73
C ALA A 59 -9.83 6.08 -16.01
N ARG A 60 -10.76 6.68 -15.28
CA ARG A 60 -12.21 6.42 -15.34
C ARG A 60 -12.58 4.98 -15.03
N ILE A 61 -11.82 4.35 -14.14
CA ILE A 61 -12.15 3.06 -13.56
C ILE A 61 -13.11 3.32 -12.39
N SER A 62 -14.20 2.57 -12.34
CA SER A 62 -15.11 2.60 -11.19
C SER A 62 -14.36 2.14 -9.94
N CYS A 63 -14.37 2.95 -8.89
CA CYS A 63 -13.66 2.63 -7.65
C CYS A 63 -14.30 3.29 -6.44
N ILE A 64 -14.21 2.62 -5.31
CA ILE A 64 -14.70 3.06 -4.00
C ILE A 64 -13.52 3.05 -3.03
N LYS A 65 -13.33 4.15 -2.31
CA LYS A 65 -12.33 4.26 -1.24
C LYS A 65 -12.94 3.83 0.08
N GLU A 66 -12.19 3.02 0.85
CA GLU A 66 -12.58 2.51 2.15
C GLU A 66 -13.97 1.84 2.19
N PRO A 67 -14.26 0.92 1.24
CA PRO A 67 -15.55 0.24 1.22
C PRO A 67 -15.76 -0.57 2.50
N LEU A 68 -16.98 -0.56 3.03
CA LEU A 68 -17.38 -1.53 4.05
C LEU A 68 -17.46 -2.92 3.41
N LEU A 69 -16.60 -3.83 3.80
CA LEU A 69 -16.49 -5.15 3.17
C LEU A 69 -17.79 -5.95 3.29
N LYS A 70 -18.46 -5.88 4.44
CA LYS A 70 -19.75 -6.53 4.65
C LYS A 70 -20.82 -6.07 3.66
N GLU A 71 -20.92 -4.77 3.41
CA GLU A 71 -21.93 -4.21 2.52
C GLU A 71 -21.56 -4.43 1.04
N THR A 72 -20.28 -4.16 0.71
CA THR A 72 -19.77 -4.24 -0.66
C THR A 72 -19.74 -5.68 -1.18
N LEU A 73 -19.43 -6.63 -0.32
CA LEU A 73 -19.28 -8.04 -0.68
C LEU A 73 -20.52 -8.88 -0.36
N SER A 74 -21.51 -8.31 0.35
CA SER A 74 -22.69 -9.04 0.84
C SER A 74 -22.34 -10.24 1.71
N LEU A 75 -21.20 -10.21 2.39
CA LEU A 75 -20.68 -11.28 3.23
C LEU A 75 -20.94 -11.00 4.72
N ASN A 76 -21.53 -11.98 5.38
CA ASN A 76 -21.79 -11.90 6.82
C ASN A 76 -20.54 -12.17 7.69
N ASN A 77 -19.46 -12.66 7.09
CA ASN A 77 -18.24 -13.05 7.79
C ASN A 77 -17.34 -11.88 8.20
N PHE A 78 -17.56 -10.70 7.63
CA PHE A 78 -16.84 -9.49 8.00
C PHE A 78 -17.51 -8.78 9.18
N GLY A 79 -16.71 -8.21 10.07
CA GLY A 79 -17.19 -7.32 11.11
C GLY A 79 -17.89 -6.09 10.53
N SER A 80 -18.76 -5.45 11.32
CA SER A 80 -19.51 -4.25 10.90
C SER A 80 -18.60 -3.10 10.42
N ASP A 81 -17.35 -3.08 10.89
CA ASP A 81 -16.40 -2.00 10.67
C ASP A 81 -15.20 -2.42 9.79
N ASP A 82 -15.19 -3.68 9.30
CA ASP A 82 -14.13 -4.15 8.40
C ASP A 82 -14.19 -3.42 7.06
N ARG A 83 -13.08 -2.77 6.72
CA ARG A 83 -12.93 -1.98 5.49
C ARG A 83 -11.80 -2.53 4.64
N GLY A 84 -12.01 -2.50 3.33
CA GLY A 84 -10.92 -2.54 2.37
C GLY A 84 -10.35 -1.14 2.16
N ASP A 85 -9.17 -1.03 1.58
CA ASP A 85 -8.62 0.29 1.29
C ASP A 85 -9.17 0.87 -0.02
N VAL A 86 -9.17 0.07 -1.09
CA VAL A 86 -9.77 0.43 -2.39
C VAL A 86 -10.48 -0.79 -2.98
N TYR A 87 -11.69 -0.59 -3.48
CA TYR A 87 -12.42 -1.53 -4.29
C TYR A 87 -12.59 -0.95 -5.67
N CYS A 88 -12.35 -1.71 -6.72
CA CYS A 88 -12.44 -1.21 -8.09
C CYS A 88 -12.77 -2.31 -9.11
N ASP A 89 -13.30 -1.89 -10.26
CA ASP A 89 -13.36 -2.73 -11.44
C ASP A 89 -11.94 -3.18 -11.84
N TRP A 90 -11.82 -4.43 -12.25
CA TRP A 90 -10.55 -5.03 -12.59
C TRP A 90 -10.55 -5.66 -13.98
N ILE A 91 -9.46 -6.32 -14.36
CA ILE A 91 -9.30 -7.02 -15.63
C ILE A 91 -10.36 -8.12 -15.80
N ASP A 92 -10.65 -8.50 -17.04
CA ASP A 92 -11.54 -9.60 -17.40
C ASP A 92 -12.94 -9.53 -16.77
N ASN A 93 -13.48 -8.30 -16.59
CA ASN A 93 -14.75 -8.04 -15.91
C ASN A 93 -14.79 -8.57 -14.46
N SER A 94 -13.64 -8.70 -13.83
CA SER A 94 -13.53 -8.98 -12.40
C SER A 94 -13.56 -7.68 -11.58
N GLU A 95 -13.58 -7.83 -10.27
CA GLU A 95 -13.51 -6.75 -9.29
C GLU A 95 -12.33 -7.01 -8.35
N ALA A 96 -11.70 -5.98 -7.86
CA ALA A 96 -10.56 -6.12 -6.97
C ALA A 96 -10.76 -5.36 -5.65
N ILE A 97 -10.34 -5.99 -4.55
CA ILE A 97 -10.05 -5.31 -3.29
C ILE A 97 -8.54 -5.17 -3.19
N VAL A 98 -8.07 -3.93 -3.11
CA VAL A 98 -6.66 -3.61 -2.90
C VAL A 98 -6.46 -3.18 -1.47
N ASP A 99 -5.51 -3.81 -0.76
CA ASP A 99 -5.17 -3.52 0.63
C ASP A 99 -3.70 -3.07 0.71
N PHE A 100 -3.49 -1.82 1.14
CA PHE A 100 -2.18 -1.19 1.22
C PHE A 100 -1.50 -1.51 2.55
N VAL A 101 -0.20 -1.79 2.49
CA VAL A 101 0.58 -2.10 3.70
C VAL A 101 1.90 -1.35 3.67
N SER A 102 2.04 -0.36 4.54
CA SER A 102 3.34 0.27 4.76
C SER A 102 4.26 -0.65 5.57
N CYS A 103 5.45 -0.91 5.06
CA CYS A 103 6.41 -1.80 5.68
C CYS A 103 7.74 -1.09 5.95
N ASN A 104 8.21 -1.15 7.17
CA ASN A 104 9.56 -0.77 7.47
C ASN A 104 10.51 -1.95 7.24
N VAL A 105 11.11 -2.00 6.06
CA VAL A 105 12.05 -3.06 5.68
C VAL A 105 13.36 -3.04 6.47
N ALA A 106 13.64 -1.96 7.19
CA ALA A 106 14.76 -1.88 8.14
C ALA A 106 14.42 -2.46 9.53
N ASN A 107 13.22 -3.00 9.71
CA ASN A 107 12.83 -3.62 10.96
C ASN A 107 13.62 -4.91 11.19
N ASP A 108 14.30 -4.97 12.33
CA ASP A 108 15.13 -6.10 12.75
C ASP A 108 14.41 -7.46 12.70
N THR A 109 13.10 -7.45 12.88
CA THR A 109 12.31 -8.69 12.90
C THR A 109 12.21 -9.35 11.53
N LEU A 110 12.05 -8.56 10.47
CA LEU A 110 11.87 -9.09 9.11
C LEU A 110 13.22 -9.28 8.40
N VAL A 111 14.10 -8.29 8.48
CA VAL A 111 15.38 -8.32 7.74
C VAL A 111 16.43 -9.10 8.49
N HIS A 112 16.62 -8.82 9.78
CA HIS A 112 17.72 -9.44 10.55
C HIS A 112 17.39 -10.85 11.06
N ARG A 113 16.21 -11.06 11.61
CA ARG A 113 15.83 -12.40 12.13
C ARG A 113 15.53 -13.40 11.04
N LYS A 114 14.88 -12.97 9.94
CA LYS A 114 14.53 -13.83 8.82
C LYS A 114 15.53 -13.77 7.66
N LYS A 115 16.56 -12.94 7.74
CA LYS A 115 17.56 -12.71 6.68
C LYS A 115 16.92 -12.41 5.31
N LEU A 116 15.79 -11.73 5.30
CA LEU A 116 15.09 -11.38 4.08
C LEU A 116 15.70 -10.12 3.47
N ASN A 117 15.82 -10.09 2.16
CA ASN A 117 16.06 -8.84 1.45
C ASN A 117 14.79 -7.96 1.50
N PRO A 118 14.89 -6.64 1.21
CA PRO A 118 13.74 -5.73 1.29
C PRO A 118 12.50 -6.19 0.50
N VAL A 119 12.68 -6.70 -0.71
CA VAL A 119 11.57 -7.18 -1.55
C VAL A 119 10.93 -8.42 -0.93
N ALA A 120 11.74 -9.41 -0.52
CA ALA A 120 11.23 -10.60 0.15
C ALA A 120 10.50 -10.29 1.47
N ALA A 121 10.87 -9.21 2.16
CA ALA A 121 10.15 -8.74 3.34
C ALA A 121 8.76 -8.19 2.97
N LEU A 122 8.64 -7.48 1.84
CA LEU A 122 7.36 -7.00 1.32
C LEU A 122 6.48 -8.16 0.85
N ASP A 123 7.04 -9.11 0.10
CA ASP A 123 6.31 -10.30 -0.35
C ASP A 123 5.85 -11.17 0.84
N PHE A 124 6.61 -11.19 1.92
CA PHE A 124 6.16 -11.83 3.15
C PHE A 124 4.91 -11.13 3.73
N LYS A 125 4.86 -9.80 3.67
CA LYS A 125 3.69 -9.02 4.09
C LYS A 125 2.50 -9.23 3.18
N ALA A 126 2.69 -9.36 1.88
CA ALA A 126 1.63 -9.76 0.95
C ALA A 126 1.01 -11.11 1.38
N LYS A 127 1.86 -12.12 1.61
CA LYS A 127 1.40 -13.45 2.06
C LYS A 127 0.66 -13.43 3.40
N GLU A 128 1.01 -12.53 4.32
CA GLU A 128 0.27 -12.35 5.57
C GLU A 128 -1.15 -11.85 5.31
N LYS A 129 -1.30 -10.92 4.37
CA LYS A 129 -2.60 -10.38 3.98
C LYS A 129 -3.45 -11.43 3.26
N HIS A 130 -2.88 -12.16 2.31
CA HIS A 130 -3.56 -13.26 1.64
C HIS A 130 -4.10 -14.31 2.63
N ARG A 131 -3.30 -14.76 3.59
CA ARG A 131 -3.78 -15.69 4.64
C ARG A 131 -4.96 -15.16 5.43
N LYS A 132 -5.10 -13.84 5.55
CA LYS A 132 -6.21 -13.22 6.27
C LYS A 132 -7.48 -13.16 5.42
N TYR A 133 -7.35 -12.89 4.13
CA TYR A 133 -8.49 -12.51 3.29
C TYR A 133 -8.89 -13.55 2.24
N ASP A 134 -7.97 -14.42 1.76
CA ASP A 134 -8.24 -15.32 0.64
C ASP A 134 -9.46 -16.22 0.88
N LYS A 135 -9.59 -16.76 2.09
CA LYS A 135 -10.74 -17.62 2.42
C LYS A 135 -12.06 -16.86 2.30
N ASP A 136 -12.12 -15.64 2.83
CA ASP A 136 -13.34 -14.82 2.78
C ASP A 136 -13.66 -14.40 1.33
N ILE A 137 -12.63 -14.15 0.52
CA ILE A 137 -12.77 -13.85 -0.92
C ILE A 137 -13.25 -15.08 -1.70
N GLU A 138 -12.73 -16.27 -1.40
CA GLU A 138 -13.19 -17.52 -2.01
C GLU A 138 -14.68 -17.78 -1.68
N GLU A 139 -15.08 -17.60 -0.42
CA GLU A 139 -16.48 -17.71 0.00
C GLU A 139 -17.36 -16.67 -0.71
N ALA A 140 -16.88 -15.42 -0.86
CA ALA A 140 -17.59 -14.38 -1.60
C ALA A 140 -17.86 -14.76 -3.04
N ASN A 141 -16.92 -15.42 -3.69
CA ASN A 141 -17.00 -15.76 -5.10
C ASN A 141 -18.02 -16.87 -5.40
N VAL A 142 -18.50 -17.64 -4.40
CA VAL A 142 -19.46 -18.73 -4.62
C VAL A 142 -20.78 -18.22 -5.22
N ASP A 143 -21.28 -17.09 -4.74
CA ASP A 143 -22.59 -16.57 -5.12
C ASP A 143 -22.53 -15.32 -6.02
N ARG A 144 -21.34 -14.97 -6.53
CA ARG A 144 -21.15 -13.76 -7.37
C ARG A 144 -21.15 -14.09 -8.86
N ASN A 145 -21.71 -13.19 -9.63
CA ASN A 145 -21.64 -13.24 -11.10
C ASN A 145 -20.30 -12.71 -11.64
N THR A 146 -19.59 -11.90 -10.86
CA THR A 146 -18.26 -11.35 -11.18
C THR A 146 -17.23 -11.91 -10.22
N GLN A 147 -16.08 -12.28 -10.73
CA GLN A 147 -14.98 -12.75 -9.90
C GLN A 147 -14.42 -11.60 -9.07
N LEU A 148 -14.30 -11.80 -7.78
CA LEU A 148 -13.59 -10.90 -6.87
C LEU A 148 -12.18 -11.40 -6.65
N VAL A 149 -11.19 -10.52 -6.74
CA VAL A 149 -9.79 -10.81 -6.43
C VAL A 149 -9.31 -9.94 -5.28
N PHE A 150 -8.45 -10.50 -4.45
CA PHE A 150 -7.75 -9.76 -3.42
C PHE A 150 -6.34 -9.43 -3.90
N ILE A 151 -5.90 -8.20 -3.71
CA ILE A 151 -4.58 -7.71 -4.10
C ILE A 151 -3.94 -7.04 -2.89
N ALA A 152 -2.85 -7.61 -2.41
CA ALA A 152 -2.03 -6.97 -1.42
C ALA A 152 -1.06 -5.98 -2.09
N PHE A 153 -0.99 -4.76 -1.56
CA PHE A 153 -0.09 -3.71 -2.05
C PHE A 153 0.93 -3.29 -0.97
N PRO A 154 1.87 -4.16 -0.60
CA PRO A 154 2.93 -3.79 0.34
C PRO A 154 3.94 -2.87 -0.32
N PHE A 155 4.28 -1.82 0.40
CA PHE A 155 5.31 -0.87 0.00
C PHE A 155 6.20 -0.50 1.20
N SER A 156 7.42 -0.13 0.91
CA SER A 156 8.35 0.32 1.93
C SER A 156 8.47 1.84 1.93
N ILE A 157 8.87 2.36 3.06
CA ILE A 157 9.16 3.78 3.25
C ILE A 157 10.27 4.34 2.33
N ASN A 158 11.10 3.50 1.77
CA ASN A 158 12.12 3.89 0.79
C ASN A 158 11.63 3.78 -0.67
N GLY A 159 10.33 3.52 -0.86
CA GLY A 159 9.69 3.46 -2.16
C GLY A 159 9.75 2.11 -2.87
N SER A 160 10.30 1.06 -2.26
CA SER A 160 10.26 -0.27 -2.85
C SER A 160 8.84 -0.83 -2.77
N LEU A 161 8.40 -1.52 -3.81
CA LEU A 161 7.13 -2.23 -3.88
C LEU A 161 7.36 -3.74 -3.82
N SER A 162 6.35 -4.50 -3.37
CA SER A 162 6.33 -5.95 -3.51
C SER A 162 6.18 -6.35 -4.98
N VAL A 163 6.47 -7.60 -5.29
CA VAL A 163 6.24 -8.14 -6.64
C VAL A 163 4.77 -8.00 -7.04
N GLU A 164 3.86 -8.28 -6.12
CA GLU A 164 2.42 -8.16 -6.36
C GLU A 164 1.97 -6.73 -6.62
N ALA A 165 2.49 -5.75 -5.85
CA ALA A 165 2.20 -4.33 -6.09
C ALA A 165 2.74 -3.83 -7.44
N GLU A 166 3.90 -4.31 -7.88
CA GLU A 166 4.43 -4.03 -9.21
C GLU A 166 3.56 -4.65 -10.30
N THR A 167 3.15 -5.91 -10.13
CA THR A 167 2.23 -6.60 -11.05
C THR A 167 0.90 -5.87 -11.17
N PHE A 168 0.33 -5.43 -10.03
CA PHE A 168 -0.88 -4.61 -10.03
C PHE A 168 -0.75 -3.37 -10.90
N LEU A 169 0.36 -2.63 -10.80
CA LEU A 169 0.56 -1.43 -11.61
C LEU A 169 0.69 -1.75 -13.11
N ASP A 170 1.36 -2.84 -13.46
CA ASP A 170 1.51 -3.27 -14.86
C ASP A 170 0.17 -3.72 -15.45
N ASP A 171 -0.60 -4.49 -14.69
CA ASP A 171 -1.92 -4.97 -15.10
C ASP A 171 -2.93 -3.83 -15.17
N PHE A 172 -2.87 -2.88 -14.24
CA PHE A 172 -3.67 -1.65 -14.29
C PHE A 172 -3.40 -0.87 -15.58
N GLN A 173 -2.14 -0.72 -15.97
CA GLN A 173 -1.78 -0.05 -17.23
C GLN A 173 -2.40 -0.76 -18.44
N LYS A 174 -2.28 -2.09 -18.53
CA LYS A 174 -2.86 -2.90 -19.62
C LYS A 174 -4.37 -2.71 -19.68
N MET A 175 -5.05 -2.88 -18.54
CA MET A 175 -6.50 -2.71 -18.42
C MET A 175 -6.97 -1.34 -18.91
N VAL A 176 -6.30 -0.26 -18.50
CA VAL A 176 -6.67 1.09 -18.93
C VAL A 176 -6.44 1.28 -20.42
N GLN A 177 -5.35 0.77 -20.97
CA GLN A 177 -5.06 0.85 -22.41
C GLN A 177 -6.12 0.10 -23.23
N GLU A 178 -6.53 -1.08 -22.80
CA GLU A 178 -7.56 -1.89 -23.45
C GLU A 178 -8.94 -1.21 -23.38
N LYS A 179 -9.35 -0.75 -22.18
CA LYS A 179 -10.67 -0.11 -22.00
C LYS A 179 -10.78 1.26 -22.67
N THR A 180 -9.71 2.03 -22.72
CA THR A 180 -9.78 3.42 -23.20
C THR A 180 -9.18 3.63 -24.57
N MET A 181 -8.44 2.66 -25.11
CA MET A 181 -7.62 2.76 -26.33
C MET A 181 -6.65 3.96 -26.29
N LYS A 182 -6.35 4.49 -25.10
CA LYS A 182 -5.44 5.62 -24.88
C LYS A 182 -4.20 5.16 -24.15
N ARG A 183 -3.09 5.77 -24.49
CA ARG A 183 -1.84 5.58 -23.75
C ARG A 183 -2.01 6.11 -22.32
N PHE A 184 -1.87 5.24 -21.36
CA PHE A 184 -1.84 5.58 -19.94
C PHE A 184 -0.39 5.68 -19.46
N ASP A 185 -0.06 6.80 -18.85
CA ASP A 185 1.32 7.03 -18.38
C ASP A 185 1.52 6.48 -16.96
N ILE A 186 1.78 5.19 -16.88
CA ILE A 186 2.05 4.53 -15.60
C ILE A 186 3.33 5.04 -14.94
N PHE A 187 4.31 5.53 -15.72
CA PHE A 187 5.53 6.13 -15.19
C PHE A 187 5.23 7.36 -14.33
N LEU A 188 4.31 8.21 -14.77
CA LEU A 188 3.86 9.35 -13.99
C LEU A 188 3.26 8.91 -12.66
N TRP A 189 2.44 7.85 -12.68
CA TRP A 189 1.79 7.37 -11.47
C TRP A 189 2.74 6.64 -10.53
N ARG A 190 3.67 5.85 -11.04
CA ARG A 190 4.78 5.29 -10.25
C ARG A 190 5.58 6.41 -9.57
N SER A 191 5.89 7.49 -10.29
CA SER A 191 6.58 8.64 -9.72
C SER A 191 5.73 9.34 -8.64
N ARG A 192 4.42 9.45 -8.81
CA ARG A 192 3.52 10.03 -7.79
C ARG A 192 3.44 9.16 -6.54
N ILE A 193 3.38 7.84 -6.68
CA ILE A 193 3.42 6.91 -5.54
C ILE A 193 4.76 7.06 -4.80
N GLN A 194 5.89 7.10 -5.53
CA GLN A 194 7.20 7.33 -4.94
C GLN A 194 7.29 8.68 -4.23
N PHE A 195 6.67 9.71 -4.81
CA PHE A 195 6.61 11.05 -4.21
C PHE A 195 5.75 11.04 -2.94
N ALA A 196 4.57 10.41 -2.97
CA ALA A 196 3.71 10.28 -1.80
C ALA A 196 4.45 9.60 -0.64
N ILE A 197 5.20 8.52 -0.93
CA ILE A 197 6.03 7.84 0.06
C ILE A 197 7.13 8.77 0.61
N SER A 198 7.73 9.60 -0.23
CA SER A 198 8.87 10.45 0.16
C SER A 198 8.43 11.73 0.84
N TYR A 199 7.28 12.30 0.46
CA TYR A 199 6.78 13.58 0.99
C TYR A 199 6.34 13.48 2.43
N GLU A 200 5.67 12.40 2.79
CA GLU A 200 5.29 12.14 4.17
C GLU A 200 6.51 11.89 5.10
N LEU A 201 7.73 11.79 4.52
CA LEU A 201 9.00 11.65 5.27
C LEU A 201 9.63 13.01 5.66
N ILE A 202 9.05 14.14 5.26
CA ILE A 202 9.54 15.48 5.52
C ILE A 202 8.69 16.18 6.59
#